data_938b0e34c47f98f3278370124100db51
#
_entry.id   938b0e34c47f98f3278370124100db51
#
_cell.length_a   1.000
_cell.length_b   1.000
_cell.length_c   1.000
_cell.angle_alpha   90.00
_cell.angle_beta   90.00
_cell.angle_gamma   90.00
#
_symmetry.space_group_name_H-M   'P 1'
#
loop_
_entity.id
_entity.type
_entity.pdbx_description
1 polymer ?
#
loop_
_entity_poly.entity_id
_entity_poly.type
_entity_poly.pdbx_seq_one_letter_code
_entity_poly.pdbx_strand_id
1 'polypeptide(L)' 'MTLTILSTQSEAIKKYVKERMRREAEELGFDPYGDTQQQAFEREVRELEQQSLNHPEIDWEVKYWELTGHR' A
#
# COMPACT_ATOMS: atom_id res chain seq x y z
N MET A 1 -10.55 22.16 10.59
CA MET A 1 -9.23 21.56 10.36
C MET A 1 -9.40 20.22 9.64
N THR A 2 -8.71 20.08 8.54
CA THR A 2 -8.83 18.85 7.73
C THR A 2 -7.85 17.79 8.25
N LEU A 3 -8.36 16.58 8.47
CA LEU A 3 -7.49 15.46 8.83
C LEU A 3 -6.70 15.03 7.60
N THR A 4 -5.39 15.02 7.74
CA THR A 4 -4.51 14.55 6.68
C THR A 4 -3.61 13.44 7.22
N ILE A 5 -3.37 12.44 6.36
CA ILE A 5 -2.45 11.36 6.69
C ILE A 5 -1.02 11.92 6.68
N LEU A 6 -0.19 11.43 7.59
CA LEU A 6 1.23 11.80 7.61
C LEU A 6 1.89 11.33 6.32
N SER A 7 2.78 12.17 5.77
CA SER A 7 3.44 11.82 4.51
C SER A 7 4.27 10.54 4.62
N THR A 8 4.85 10.26 5.79
CA THR A 8 5.59 9.03 6.02
C THR A 8 4.68 7.81 5.94
N GLN A 9 3.45 7.92 6.47
CA GLN A 9 2.50 6.81 6.39
C GLN A 9 1.97 6.64 4.96
N SER A 10 1.74 7.73 4.25
CA SER A 10 1.30 7.67 2.86
C SER A 10 2.34 6.97 1.99
N GLU A 11 3.61 7.29 2.18
CA GLU A 11 4.70 6.63 1.45
C GLU A 11 4.77 5.14 1.79
N ALA A 12 4.62 4.81 3.06
CA ALA A 12 4.64 3.42 3.51
C ALA A 12 3.47 2.63 2.92
N ILE A 13 2.29 3.23 2.84
CA ILE A 13 1.13 2.61 2.22
C ILE A 13 1.40 2.31 0.74
N LYS A 14 1.97 3.26 0.02
CA LYS A 14 2.29 3.08 -1.40
C LYS A 14 3.29 1.94 -1.60
N LYS A 15 4.32 1.88 -0.78
CA LYS A 15 5.30 0.81 -0.83
C LYS A 15 4.66 -0.55 -0.54
N TYR A 16 3.81 -0.57 0.46
CA TYR A 16 3.11 -1.79 0.88
C TYR A 16 2.22 -2.33 -0.24
N VAL A 17 1.40 -1.47 -0.84
CA VAL A 17 0.49 -1.87 -1.91
C VAL A 17 1.29 -2.33 -3.13
N LYS A 18 2.33 -1.58 -3.50
CA LYS A 18 3.16 -1.91 -4.65
C LYS A 18 3.81 -3.29 -4.47
N GLU A 19 4.35 -3.56 -3.29
CA GLU A 19 4.99 -4.84 -3.03
C GLU A 19 3.99 -6.00 -3.04
N ARG A 20 2.82 -5.79 -2.46
CA ARG A 20 1.76 -6.81 -2.48
C ARG A 20 1.36 -7.15 -3.92
N MET A 21 1.15 -6.13 -4.74
CA MET A 21 0.75 -6.34 -6.12
C MET A 21 1.84 -7.02 -6.94
N ARG A 22 3.10 -6.65 -6.69
CA ARG A 22 4.23 -7.28 -7.36
C ARG A 22 4.29 -8.78 -7.04
N ARG A 23 4.16 -9.13 -5.78
CA ARG A 23 4.19 -10.53 -5.34
C ARG A 23 3.02 -11.33 -5.92
N GLU A 24 1.85 -10.71 -5.91
CA GLU A 24 0.66 -11.34 -6.47
C GLU A 24 0.81 -11.55 -7.97
N ALA A 25 1.37 -10.57 -8.67
CA ALA A 25 1.61 -10.67 -10.10
C ALA A 25 2.60 -11.80 -10.43
N GLU A 26 3.67 -11.92 -9.65
CA GLU A 26 4.63 -13.01 -9.81
C GLU A 26 3.99 -14.37 -9.59
N GLU A 27 3.17 -14.47 -8.56
CA GLU A 27 2.51 -15.72 -8.21
C GLU A 27 1.48 -16.13 -9.26
N LEU A 28 0.71 -15.17 -9.79
CA LEU A 28 -0.34 -15.42 -10.76
C LEU A 28 0.12 -15.33 -12.22
N GLY A 29 1.31 -14.78 -12.44
CA GLY A 29 1.90 -14.71 -13.77
C GLY A 29 1.36 -13.62 -14.67
N PHE A 30 0.93 -12.49 -14.11
CA PHE A 30 0.50 -11.35 -14.93
C PHE A 30 1.43 -10.15 -14.77
N ASP A 31 1.26 -9.15 -15.65
CA ASP A 31 2.10 -7.95 -15.66
C ASP A 31 1.64 -6.98 -14.57
N PRO A 32 2.52 -6.68 -13.58
CA PRO A 32 2.15 -5.76 -12.49
C PRO A 32 2.10 -4.29 -12.91
N TYR A 33 2.53 -3.98 -14.13
CA TYR A 33 2.62 -2.60 -14.61
C TYR A 33 1.58 -2.28 -15.69
N GLY A 34 0.60 -3.13 -15.89
CA GLY A 34 -0.48 -2.87 -16.85
C GLY A 34 -1.42 -1.77 -16.38
N ASP A 35 -2.17 -1.19 -17.31
CA ASP A 35 -3.11 -0.09 -17.01
C ASP A 35 -4.13 -0.48 -15.94
N THR A 36 -4.66 -1.70 -16.01
CA THR A 36 -5.61 -2.20 -15.03
C THR A 36 -4.96 -2.27 -13.65
N GLN A 37 -3.70 -2.67 -13.60
CA GLN A 37 -2.97 -2.76 -12.35
C GLN A 37 -2.70 -1.39 -11.77
N GLN A 38 -2.44 -0.39 -12.61
CA GLN A 38 -2.24 0.98 -12.16
C GLN A 38 -3.50 1.52 -11.48
N GLN A 39 -4.66 1.28 -12.07
CA GLN A 39 -5.93 1.69 -11.47
C GLN A 39 -6.20 0.97 -10.16
N ALA A 40 -5.93 -0.32 -10.13
CA ALA A 40 -6.07 -1.11 -8.91
C ALA A 40 -5.14 -0.60 -7.81
N PHE A 41 -3.91 -0.23 -8.16
CA PHE A 41 -2.95 0.33 -7.22
C PHE A 41 -3.48 1.62 -6.60
N GLU A 42 -3.94 2.54 -7.43
CA GLU A 42 -4.44 3.83 -6.94
C GLU A 42 -5.65 3.66 -6.02
N ARG A 43 -6.56 2.76 -6.39
CA ARG A 43 -7.74 2.49 -5.56
C ARG A 43 -7.34 1.88 -4.23
N GLU A 44 -6.45 0.91 -4.23
CA GLU A 44 -5.98 0.25 -3.02
C GLU A 44 -5.29 1.24 -2.08
N VAL A 45 -4.42 2.09 -2.62
CA VAL A 45 -3.75 3.11 -1.84
C VAL A 45 -4.78 4.04 -1.19
N ARG A 46 -5.78 4.45 -1.94
CA ARG A 46 -6.81 5.35 -1.42
C ARG A 46 -7.60 4.69 -0.28
N GLU A 47 -7.95 3.43 -0.44
CA GLU A 47 -8.67 2.68 0.59
C GLU A 47 -7.85 2.56 1.86
N LEU A 48 -6.56 2.26 1.74
CA LEU A 48 -5.69 2.13 2.89
C LEU A 48 -5.42 3.49 3.55
N GLU A 49 -5.35 4.56 2.77
CA GLU A 49 -5.22 5.89 3.35
C GLU A 49 -6.45 6.25 4.19
N GLN A 50 -7.63 5.89 3.72
CA GLN A 50 -8.86 6.10 4.51
C GLN A 50 -8.84 5.26 5.78
N GLN A 51 -8.39 4.02 5.67
CA GLN A 51 -8.26 3.16 6.84
C GLN A 51 -7.27 3.74 7.84
N SER A 52 -6.17 4.30 7.36
CA SER A 52 -5.16 4.93 8.22
C SER A 52 -5.73 6.12 8.99
N LEU A 53 -6.60 6.90 8.36
CA LEU A 53 -7.25 8.02 9.03
C LEU A 53 -8.20 7.55 10.12
N ASN A 54 -8.89 6.42 9.90
CA ASN A 54 -9.81 5.84 10.88
C ASN A 54 -9.08 5.06 11.96
N HIS A 55 -7.87 4.59 11.68
CA HIS A 55 -7.08 3.75 12.59
C HIS A 55 -5.65 4.25 12.64
N PRO A 56 -5.40 5.41 13.28
CA PRO A 56 -4.06 6.01 13.32
C PRO A 56 -3.03 5.16 14.06
N GLU A 57 -3.46 4.15 14.79
CA GLU A 57 -2.56 3.23 15.51
C GLU A 57 -1.82 2.28 14.59
N ILE A 58 -2.27 2.14 13.33
CA ILE A 58 -1.61 1.25 12.38
C ILE A 58 -0.32 1.91 11.85
N ASP A 59 0.79 1.18 11.97
CA ASP A 59 2.08 1.62 11.43
C ASP A 59 2.32 0.89 10.11
N TRP A 60 2.17 1.62 9.00
CA TRP A 60 2.30 1.02 7.68
C TRP A 60 3.72 0.65 7.32
N GLU A 61 4.72 1.27 7.94
CA GLU A 61 6.11 0.86 7.75
C GLU A 61 6.35 -0.52 8.32
N VAL A 62 5.80 -0.79 9.51
CA VAL A 62 5.87 -2.11 10.11
C VAL A 62 5.16 -3.14 9.24
N LYS A 63 4.00 -2.77 8.70
CA LYS A 63 3.26 -3.64 7.78
C LYS A 63 4.08 -3.98 6.55
N TYR A 64 4.77 -3.00 5.99
CA TYR A 64 5.63 -3.20 4.84
C TYR A 64 6.81 -4.14 5.20
N TRP A 65 7.43 -3.92 6.35
CA TRP A 65 8.54 -4.76 6.78
C TRP A 65 8.10 -6.20 7.02
N GLU A 66 6.93 -6.40 7.59
CA GLU A 66 6.37 -7.74 7.78
C GLU A 66 6.15 -8.44 6.44
N LEU A 67 5.66 -7.71 5.46
CA LEU A 67 5.42 -8.24 4.13
C LEU A 67 6.71 -8.63 3.42
N THR A 68 7.74 -7.79 3.54
CA THR A 68 9.02 -8.02 2.85
C THR A 68 9.99 -8.89 3.64
N GLY A 69 9.69 -9.17 4.90
CA GLY A 69 10.56 -9.95 5.76
C GLY A 69 11.75 -9.19 6.31
N HIS A 70 11.77 -7.87 6.18
CA HIS A 70 12.84 -7.04 6.73
C HIS A 70 12.60 -6.76 8.21
N ARG A 71 13.68 -6.73 8.92
CA ARG A 71 13.67 -6.34 10.31
C ARG A 71 14.79 -5.38 10.57
#